data_80a80f9c4527463dc97a8674d05cee48
#
_entry.id   80a80f9c4527463dc97a8674d05cee48
#
_cell.length_a   1.000
_cell.length_b   1.000
_cell.length_c   1.000
_cell.angle_alpha   90.00
_cell.angle_beta   90.00
_cell.angle_gamma   90.00
#
_symmetry.space_group_name_H-M   'P 1'
#
loop_
_entity.id
_entity.type
_entity.pdbx_description
1 polymer ?
#
loop_
_entity_poly.entity_id
_entity_poly.type
_entity_poly.pdbx_seq_one_letter_code
_entity_poly.pdbx_strand_id
1 'polypeptide(L)'
;PIDGQYAAAQKFVANYQNYAYRLQNSDGSFSTDWFKGSAADPDIDRRLKTTGHQLELMIYAGSEEQLNYYRTVRAVNYLANIMHANRTRDWEAGPLGHAIHALVLYDRLAFGPYDAAPESVPVATAPGNSQR
;
A
#
# COMPACT_ATOMS: atom_id res chain seq x y z
N PRO A 1 -9.08 31.75 11.21
CA PRO A 1 -10.09 30.83 10.81
C PRO A 1 -9.62 29.66 9.98
N ILE A 2 -9.17 29.84 8.74
CA ILE A 2 -8.74 28.72 7.89
C ILE A 2 -7.49 28.02 8.47
N ASP A 3 -6.54 28.77 8.93
CA ASP A 3 -5.28 28.25 9.50
C ASP A 3 -5.50 27.42 10.77
N GLY A 4 -6.44 27.84 11.63
CA GLY A 4 -6.78 27.07 12.82
C GLY A 4 -7.47 25.74 12.53
N GLN A 5 -8.32 25.70 11.50
CA GLN A 5 -8.97 24.47 11.05
C GLN A 5 -7.97 23.50 10.42
N TYR A 6 -7.03 24.02 9.64
CA TYR A 6 -5.97 23.22 9.04
C TYR A 6 -5.07 22.57 10.10
N ALA A 7 -4.64 23.35 11.09
CA ALA A 7 -3.82 22.82 12.20
C ALA A 7 -4.56 21.75 13.02
N ALA A 8 -5.88 21.92 13.24
CA ALA A 8 -6.69 20.93 13.91
C ALA A 8 -6.81 19.62 13.11
N ALA A 9 -6.98 19.74 11.79
CA ALA A 9 -7.01 18.57 10.89
C ALA A 9 -5.68 17.83 10.87
N GLN A 10 -4.55 18.54 10.78
CA GLN A 10 -3.21 17.93 10.84
C GLN A 10 -2.99 17.20 12.17
N LYS A 11 -3.38 17.79 13.28
CA LYS A 11 -3.28 17.16 14.61
C LYS A 11 -4.13 15.89 14.69
N PHE A 12 -5.34 15.93 14.15
CA PHE A 12 -6.22 14.76 14.08
C PHE A 12 -5.57 13.62 13.30
N VAL A 13 -5.04 13.92 12.10
CA VAL A 13 -4.35 12.93 11.26
C VAL A 13 -3.14 12.33 11.97
N ALA A 14 -2.30 13.17 12.59
CA ALA A 14 -1.13 12.70 13.33
C ALA A 14 -1.49 11.78 14.50
N ASN A 15 -2.54 12.12 15.24
CA ASN A 15 -3.04 11.28 16.33
C ASN A 15 -3.57 9.94 15.81
N TYR A 16 -4.30 9.96 14.70
CA TYR A 16 -4.81 8.77 14.03
C TYR A 16 -3.67 7.84 13.62
N GLN A 17 -2.66 8.37 12.93
CA GLN A 17 -1.49 7.62 12.49
C GLN A 17 -0.75 6.97 13.66
N ASN A 18 -0.46 7.76 14.69
CA ASN A 18 0.21 7.25 15.90
C ASN A 18 -0.57 6.14 16.58
N TYR A 19 -1.90 6.25 16.60
CA TYR A 19 -2.75 5.23 17.20
C TYR A 19 -2.77 3.96 16.37
N ALA A 20 -2.90 4.06 15.05
CA ALA A 20 -2.85 2.92 14.14
C ALA A 20 -1.50 2.18 14.25
N TYR A 21 -0.39 2.92 14.29
CA TYR A 21 0.94 2.30 14.47
C TYR A 21 1.10 1.57 15.80
N ARG A 22 0.51 2.08 16.88
CA ARG A 22 0.56 1.38 18.18
C ARG A 22 -0.19 0.06 18.17
N LEU A 23 -1.23 -0.05 17.35
CA LEU A 23 -2.05 -1.26 17.22
C LEU A 23 -1.57 -2.20 16.10
N GLN A 24 -0.47 -1.85 15.41
CA GLN A 24 0.09 -2.69 14.36
C GLN A 24 0.51 -4.05 14.91
N ASN A 25 0.14 -5.11 14.21
CA ASN A 25 0.49 -6.48 14.55
C ASN A 25 1.99 -6.76 14.35
N SER A 26 2.48 -7.82 15.00
CA SER A 26 3.89 -8.22 14.93
C SER A 26 4.37 -8.58 13.53
N ASP A 27 3.49 -9.01 12.63
CA ASP A 27 3.80 -9.32 11.25
C ASP A 27 3.81 -8.10 10.30
N GLY A 28 3.47 -6.93 10.80
CA GLY A 28 3.40 -5.68 10.05
C GLY A 28 2.02 -5.32 9.52
N SER A 29 1.03 -6.21 9.59
CA SER A 29 -0.35 -5.85 9.25
C SER A 29 -0.92 -4.85 10.24
N PHE A 30 -1.86 -4.00 9.79
CA PHE A 30 -2.63 -3.19 10.70
C PHE A 30 -3.77 -4.00 11.33
N SER A 31 -4.23 -3.54 12.50
CA SER A 31 -5.29 -4.21 13.25
C SER A 31 -6.57 -4.34 12.44
N THR A 32 -7.10 -5.55 12.34
CA THR A 32 -8.40 -5.81 11.70
C THR A 32 -9.59 -5.34 12.54
N ASP A 33 -9.35 -4.99 13.78
CA ASP A 33 -10.35 -4.39 14.67
C ASP A 33 -10.27 -2.84 14.71
N TRP A 34 -9.54 -2.29 13.72
CA TRP A 34 -9.31 -0.86 13.53
C TRP A 34 -8.72 -0.22 14.80
N PHE A 35 -9.50 0.62 15.48
CA PHE A 35 -9.07 1.38 16.67
C PHE A 35 -9.57 0.79 17.99
N LYS A 36 -10.23 -0.36 17.96
CA LYS A 36 -10.74 -0.97 19.19
C LYS A 36 -9.70 -1.78 19.95
N GLY A 37 -8.65 -2.20 19.25
CA GLY A 37 -7.56 -2.97 19.83
C GLY A 37 -6.66 -3.57 18.75
N SER A 38 -5.60 -4.26 19.14
CA SER A 38 -4.80 -5.07 18.25
C SER A 38 -5.53 -6.36 17.92
N ALA A 39 -5.73 -6.64 16.64
CA ALA A 39 -6.33 -7.88 16.17
C ALA A 39 -5.74 -8.28 14.80
N ALA A 40 -5.53 -9.57 14.63
CA ALA A 40 -5.11 -10.19 13.37
C ALA A 40 -6.13 -11.26 13.01
N ASP A 41 -7.16 -10.89 12.24
CA ASP A 41 -8.17 -11.83 11.76
C ASP A 41 -7.50 -12.95 10.96
N PRO A 42 -7.89 -14.21 11.12
CA PRO A 42 -7.38 -15.30 10.29
C PRO A 42 -7.76 -15.17 8.81
N ASP A 43 -8.82 -14.42 8.49
CA ASP A 43 -9.19 -14.10 7.12
C ASP A 43 -8.18 -13.16 6.47
N ILE A 44 -7.45 -13.68 5.49
CA ILE A 44 -6.40 -12.94 4.79
C ILE A 44 -6.92 -11.83 3.89
N ASP A 45 -8.13 -11.95 3.33
CA ASP A 45 -8.76 -10.87 2.56
C ASP A 45 -9.07 -9.68 3.46
N ARG A 46 -9.60 -9.94 4.66
CA ARG A 46 -9.85 -8.91 5.65
C ARG A 46 -8.56 -8.21 6.11
N ARG A 47 -7.50 -8.98 6.33
CA ARG A 47 -6.19 -8.44 6.70
C ARG A 47 -5.58 -7.61 5.58
N LEU A 48 -5.66 -8.11 4.33
CA LEU A 48 -5.20 -7.38 3.14
C LEU A 48 -5.94 -6.05 3.00
N LYS A 49 -7.28 -6.08 3.06
CA LYS A 49 -8.14 -4.91 2.97
C LYS A 49 -7.82 -3.86 4.02
N THR A 50 -7.79 -4.28 5.29
CA THR A 50 -7.56 -3.35 6.40
C THR A 50 -6.17 -2.73 6.33
N THR A 51 -5.15 -3.55 6.04
CA THR A 51 -3.77 -3.06 5.93
C THR A 51 -3.61 -2.14 4.72
N GLY A 52 -4.20 -2.48 3.58
CA GLY A 52 -4.19 -1.65 2.37
C GLY A 52 -4.82 -0.28 2.62
N HIS A 53 -6.02 -0.23 3.16
CA HIS A 53 -6.71 1.02 3.48
C HIS A 53 -5.94 1.91 4.47
N GLN A 54 -5.43 1.33 5.54
CA GLN A 54 -4.69 2.10 6.53
C GLN A 54 -3.37 2.61 5.96
N LEU A 55 -2.68 1.80 5.17
CA LEU A 55 -1.44 2.21 4.51
C LEU A 55 -1.68 3.34 3.50
N GLU A 56 -2.74 3.27 2.68
CA GLU A 56 -3.14 4.36 1.79
C GLU A 56 -3.30 5.68 2.57
N LEU A 57 -4.05 5.64 3.66
CA LEU A 57 -4.25 6.82 4.49
C LEU A 57 -2.94 7.35 5.07
N MET A 58 -2.06 6.46 5.58
CA MET A 58 -0.77 6.84 6.12
C MET A 58 0.10 7.56 5.08
N ILE A 59 0.09 7.07 3.86
CA ILE A 59 0.88 7.62 2.75
C ILE A 59 0.30 8.95 2.28
N TYR A 60 -1.02 9.06 2.07
CA TYR A 60 -1.66 10.30 1.62
C TYR A 60 -1.58 11.44 2.64
N ALA A 61 -1.70 11.09 3.90
CA ALA A 61 -1.72 12.07 4.98
C ALA A 61 -0.35 12.26 5.64
N GLY A 62 0.64 11.47 5.24
CA GLY A 62 1.96 11.43 5.84
C GLY A 62 2.94 12.46 5.28
N SER A 63 3.98 12.74 6.07
CA SER A 63 5.16 13.45 5.61
C SER A 63 6.15 12.49 4.93
N GLU A 64 7.14 13.04 4.24
CA GLU A 64 8.23 12.25 3.64
C GLU A 64 8.96 11.38 4.69
N GLU A 65 9.12 11.87 5.92
CA GLU A 65 9.71 11.09 7.01
C GLU A 65 8.90 9.83 7.35
N GLN A 66 7.58 9.87 7.20
CA GLN A 66 6.70 8.73 7.48
C GLN A 66 6.80 7.63 6.43
N LEU A 67 7.21 7.93 5.21
CA LEU A 67 7.46 6.91 4.19
C LEU A 67 8.60 5.98 4.62
N ASN A 68 9.62 6.51 5.27
CA ASN A 68 10.77 5.76 5.76
C ASN A 68 10.60 5.24 7.20
N TYR A 69 9.47 5.55 7.83
CA TYR A 69 9.20 5.07 9.18
C TYR A 69 9.07 3.54 9.18
N TYR A 70 9.80 2.89 10.08
CA TYR A 70 9.92 1.43 10.08
C TYR A 70 8.58 0.68 10.11
N ARG A 71 7.54 1.25 10.73
CA ARG A 71 6.20 0.65 10.79
C ARG A 71 5.47 0.75 9.46
N THR A 72 5.68 1.83 8.70
CA THR A 72 5.20 1.95 7.32
C THR A 72 5.84 0.89 6.44
N VAL A 73 7.17 0.78 6.50
CA VAL A 73 7.92 -0.22 5.74
C VAL A 73 7.48 -1.65 6.08
N ARG A 74 7.19 -1.94 7.34
CA ARG A 74 6.65 -3.26 7.75
C ARG A 74 5.27 -3.54 7.14
N ALA A 75 4.39 -2.55 7.05
CA ALA A 75 3.08 -2.72 6.42
C ALA A 75 3.21 -2.95 4.90
N VAL A 76 4.11 -2.22 4.24
CA VAL A 76 4.44 -2.42 2.81
C VAL A 76 4.95 -3.85 2.58
N ASN A 77 5.93 -4.29 3.38
CA ASN A 77 6.47 -5.65 3.29
C ASN A 77 5.41 -6.72 3.57
N TYR A 78 4.53 -6.49 4.54
CA TYR A 78 3.42 -7.40 4.80
C TYR A 78 2.52 -7.57 3.57
N LEU A 79 2.07 -6.47 2.95
CA LEU A 79 1.22 -6.54 1.76
C LEU A 79 1.92 -7.23 0.60
N ALA A 80 3.15 -6.87 0.31
CA ALA A 80 3.94 -7.49 -0.76
C ALA A 80 4.11 -9.01 -0.53
N ASN A 81 4.45 -9.41 0.68
CA ASN A 81 4.68 -10.81 1.02
C ASN A 81 3.40 -11.65 0.99
N ILE A 82 2.29 -11.16 1.54
CA ILE A 82 1.04 -11.92 1.55
C ILE A 82 0.49 -12.11 0.12
N MET A 83 0.60 -11.08 -0.72
CA MET A 83 0.19 -11.16 -2.12
C MET A 83 1.09 -12.11 -2.92
N HIS A 84 2.41 -12.03 -2.72
CA HIS A 84 3.36 -12.93 -3.39
C HIS A 84 3.17 -14.39 -2.97
N ALA A 85 3.03 -14.65 -1.68
CA ALA A 85 2.82 -16.01 -1.16
C ALA A 85 1.50 -16.64 -1.65
N ASN A 86 0.52 -15.82 -1.93
CA ASN A 86 -0.82 -16.25 -2.39
C ASN A 86 -1.13 -15.77 -3.81
N ARG A 87 -0.13 -15.68 -4.68
CA ARG A 87 -0.26 -15.14 -6.05
C ARG A 87 -1.25 -15.88 -6.96
N THR A 88 -1.59 -17.11 -6.62
CA THR A 88 -2.57 -17.94 -7.35
C THR A 88 -3.96 -17.90 -6.73
N ARG A 89 -4.13 -17.15 -5.62
CA ARG A 89 -5.43 -17.02 -4.96
C ARG A 89 -6.37 -16.16 -5.79
N ASP A 90 -7.62 -16.55 -5.83
CA ASP A 90 -8.71 -15.70 -6.32
C ASP A 90 -9.07 -14.68 -5.22
N TRP A 91 -8.44 -13.51 -5.30
CA TRP A 91 -8.63 -12.44 -4.33
C TRP A 91 -9.92 -11.69 -4.60
N GLU A 92 -10.59 -11.25 -3.54
CA GLU A 92 -11.66 -10.26 -3.68
C GLU A 92 -11.13 -8.96 -4.29
N ALA A 93 -11.82 -8.43 -5.30
CA ALA A 93 -11.36 -7.27 -6.07
C ALA A 93 -11.16 -6.00 -5.20
N GLY A 94 -12.04 -5.77 -4.22
CA GLY A 94 -11.94 -4.62 -3.32
C GLY A 94 -10.68 -4.64 -2.45
N PRO A 95 -10.47 -5.68 -1.63
CA PRO A 95 -9.24 -5.86 -0.84
C PRO A 95 -7.97 -5.78 -1.67
N LEU A 96 -7.94 -6.47 -2.81
CA LEU A 96 -6.78 -6.46 -3.72
C LEU A 96 -6.51 -5.07 -4.29
N GLY A 97 -7.56 -4.35 -4.70
CA GLY A 97 -7.44 -3.00 -5.25
C GLY A 97 -6.78 -2.02 -4.28
N HIS A 98 -7.20 -2.02 -3.02
CA HIS A 98 -6.59 -1.16 -1.99
C HIS A 98 -5.13 -1.52 -1.70
N ALA A 99 -4.83 -2.81 -1.62
CA ALA A 99 -3.46 -3.26 -1.39
C ALA A 99 -2.52 -2.86 -2.54
N ILE A 100 -2.93 -3.07 -3.79
CA ILE A 100 -2.16 -2.67 -4.98
C ILE A 100 -1.99 -1.16 -5.01
N HIS A 101 -3.06 -0.40 -4.79
CA HIS A 101 -2.99 1.06 -4.81
C HIS A 101 -2.04 1.60 -3.74
N ALA A 102 -2.09 1.06 -2.52
CA ALA A 102 -1.17 1.44 -1.45
C ALA A 102 0.30 1.16 -1.82
N LEU A 103 0.59 -0.01 -2.41
CA LEU A 103 1.94 -0.37 -2.83
C LEU A 103 2.45 0.51 -3.97
N VAL A 104 1.63 0.78 -4.99
CA VAL A 104 1.99 1.65 -6.12
C VAL A 104 2.22 3.08 -5.65
N LEU A 105 1.38 3.58 -4.75
CA LEU A 105 1.52 4.91 -4.20
C LEU A 105 2.81 5.04 -3.37
N TYR A 106 3.08 4.06 -2.51
CA TYR A 106 4.31 4.01 -1.72
C TYR A 106 5.54 4.02 -2.62
N ASP A 107 5.56 3.15 -3.62
CA ASP A 107 6.67 3.01 -4.55
C ASP A 107 6.97 4.34 -5.28
N ARG A 108 5.94 5.02 -5.80
CA ARG A 108 6.10 6.32 -6.47
C ARG A 108 6.65 7.41 -5.55
N LEU A 109 6.21 7.45 -4.31
CA LEU A 109 6.61 8.50 -3.37
C LEU A 109 7.96 8.21 -2.71
N ALA A 110 8.27 6.95 -2.42
CA ALA A 110 9.52 6.56 -1.77
C ALA A 110 10.72 6.51 -2.73
N PHE A 111 10.49 6.13 -3.99
CA PHE A 111 11.56 5.91 -4.96
C PHE A 111 11.56 6.91 -6.13
N GLY A 112 10.60 7.83 -6.15
CA GLY A 112 10.50 8.90 -7.14
C GLY A 112 9.90 8.46 -8.49
N PRO A 113 9.80 9.39 -9.44
CA PRO A 113 9.29 9.05 -10.77
C PRO A 113 10.27 8.11 -11.45
N TYR A 114 9.76 6.98 -11.96
CA TYR A 114 10.51 6.15 -12.88
C TYR A 114 10.77 6.96 -14.14
N ASP A 115 12.01 7.03 -14.58
CA ASP A 115 12.33 7.48 -15.94
C ASP A 115 11.48 6.68 -16.92
N ALA A 116 10.94 7.36 -17.93
CA ALA A 116 9.99 6.79 -18.87
C ALA A 116 10.41 5.37 -19.29
N ALA A 117 9.42 4.48 -19.35
CA ALA A 117 9.62 3.08 -19.71
C ALA A 117 10.65 2.91 -20.82
N PRO A 118 11.56 1.93 -20.73
CA PRO A 118 12.49 1.68 -21.82
C PRO A 118 11.70 1.56 -23.13
N GLU A 119 12.18 2.27 -24.15
CA GLU A 119 11.56 2.29 -25.48
C GLU A 119 11.16 0.87 -25.87
N SER A 120 9.94 0.74 -26.34
CA SER A 120 9.34 -0.53 -26.76
C SER A 120 10.36 -1.36 -27.54
N VAL A 121 10.67 -2.55 -27.03
CA VAL A 121 11.44 -3.55 -27.76
C VAL A 121 10.76 -3.71 -29.13
N PRO A 122 11.46 -3.47 -30.25
CA PRO A 122 10.86 -3.61 -31.57
C PRO A 122 10.35 -5.05 -31.71
N VAL A 123 9.05 -5.18 -31.94
CA VAL A 123 8.43 -6.47 -32.25
C VAL A 123 9.13 -7.00 -33.51
N ALA A 124 9.89 -8.09 -33.39
CA ALA A 124 10.49 -8.75 -34.50
C ALA A 124 9.38 -9.12 -35.51
N THR A 125 9.37 -8.46 -36.64
CA THR A 125 8.49 -8.83 -37.76
C THR A 125 8.81 -10.25 -38.17
N ALA A 126 7.83 -11.14 -38.06
CA ALA A 126 7.95 -12.50 -38.53
C ALA A 126 8.37 -12.52 -40.02
N PRO A 127 9.31 -13.39 -40.43
CA PRO A 127 9.71 -13.47 -41.84
C PRO A 127 8.50 -13.87 -42.68
N GLY A 128 8.23 -13.07 -43.70
CA GLY A 128 7.15 -13.32 -44.63
C GLY A 128 7.30 -14.67 -45.30
N ASN A 129 6.24 -15.44 -45.24
CA ASN A 129 6.11 -16.74 -45.91
C ASN A 129 6.03 -16.49 -47.39
N SER A 130 7.16 -16.66 -48.10
CA SER A 130 7.23 -16.58 -49.57
C SER A 130 6.73 -17.90 -50.12
N GLN A 131 5.47 -17.96 -50.50
CA GLN A 131 4.96 -19.06 -51.29
C GLN A 131 5.45 -18.90 -52.73
N ARG A 132 6.11 -19.91 -53.18
CA ARG A 132 6.24 -20.26 -54.61
C ARG A 132 5.48 -21.55 -54.89
#